data_7176650831b31fe2ca4e059a2ae47dd0
#
_entry.id   7176650831b31fe2ca4e059a2ae47dd0
#
_cell.length_a   1.000
_cell.length_b   1.000
_cell.length_c   1.000
_cell.angle_alpha   90.00
_cell.angle_beta   90.00
_cell.angle_gamma   90.00
#
_symmetry.space_group_name_H-M   'P 1'
#
loop_
_entity.id
_entity.type
_entity.pdbx_description
1 polymer ?
#
loop_
_entity_poly.entity_id
_entity_poly.type
_entity_poly.pdbx_seq_one_letter_code
_entity_poly.pdbx_strand_id
1 'polypeptide(L)' 'YGAPETFVIDHNGIIRDKRVGPVDQEYISEKLMPLVQQIRSEQT' A
#
# COMPACT_ATOMS: atom_id res chain seq x y z
N TYR A 1 -18.08 5.54 -13.68
CA TYR A 1 -16.91 4.78 -13.23
C TYR A 1 -15.66 5.61 -13.37
N GLY A 2 -14.85 5.62 -12.35
CA GLY A 2 -13.61 6.33 -12.37
C GLY A 2 -12.43 5.37 -12.34
N ALA A 3 -11.26 5.91 -12.09
CA ALA A 3 -10.07 5.09 -11.95
C ALA A 3 -10.16 4.28 -10.65
N PRO A 4 -9.64 3.05 -10.64
CA PRO A 4 -9.58 2.29 -9.39
C PRO A 4 -8.66 2.97 -8.39
N GLU A 5 -8.97 2.80 -7.10
CA GLU A 5 -8.16 3.35 -6.03
C GLU A 5 -7.82 2.24 -5.04
N THR A 6 -6.57 2.25 -4.57
CA THR A 6 -6.10 1.27 -3.60
C THR A 6 -5.50 2.01 -2.41
N PHE A 7 -5.86 1.59 -1.21
CA PHE A 7 -5.33 2.17 0.01
C PHE A 7 -4.59 1.09 0.79
N VAL A 8 -3.43 1.45 1.34
CA VAL A 8 -2.71 0.57 2.26
C VAL A 8 -2.93 1.13 3.66
N ILE A 9 -3.59 0.36 4.50
CA ILE A 9 -3.96 0.78 5.84
C ILE A 9 -3.23 -0.12 6.84
N ASP A 10 -2.58 0.50 7.83
CA ASP A 10 -1.82 -0.27 8.80
C ASP A 10 -2.71 -0.78 9.94
N HIS A 11 -2.07 -1.45 10.91
CA HIS A 11 -2.79 -2.07 12.03
C HIS A 11 -3.45 -1.05 12.96
N ASN A 12 -3.08 0.21 12.87
CA ASN A 12 -3.70 1.28 13.64
C ASN A 12 -4.83 1.97 12.89
N GLY A 13 -5.17 1.49 11.68
CA GLY A 13 -6.20 2.10 10.87
C GLY A 13 -5.76 3.36 10.14
N ILE A 14 -4.47 3.60 10.07
CA ILE A 14 -3.93 4.79 9.42
C ILE A 14 -3.57 4.47 7.98
N ILE A 15 -3.99 5.33 7.05
CA ILE A 15 -3.67 5.16 5.64
C ILE A 15 -2.19 5.48 5.43
N ARG A 16 -1.44 4.50 4.96
CA ARG A 16 -0.01 4.64 4.74
C ARG A 16 0.33 4.93 3.28
N ASP A 17 -0.54 4.54 2.35
CA ASP A 17 -0.32 4.81 0.93
C ASP A 17 -1.65 4.79 0.19
N LYS A 18 -1.67 5.50 -0.94
CA LYS A 18 -2.84 5.53 -1.82
C LYS A 18 -2.35 5.41 -3.25
N ARG A 19 -2.94 4.47 -4.00
CA ARG A 19 -2.64 4.29 -5.41
C ARG A 19 -3.89 4.61 -6.22
N VAL A 20 -3.79 5.58 -7.13
CA VAL A 20 -4.86 5.87 -8.08
C VAL A 20 -4.45 5.25 -9.40
N GLY A 21 -5.28 4.35 -9.90
CA GLY A 21 -5.02 3.61 -11.12
C GLY A 21 -4.82 2.13 -10.84
N PRO A 22 -4.57 1.33 -11.88
CA PRO A 22 -4.41 -0.10 -11.70
C PRO A 22 -3.16 -0.44 -10.88
N VAL A 23 -3.27 -1.51 -10.11
CA VAL A 23 -2.13 -2.04 -9.36
C VAL A 23 -1.39 -3.00 -10.29
N ASP A 24 -0.15 -2.66 -10.60
CA ASP A 24 0.67 -3.48 -11.49
C ASP A 24 1.85 -4.08 -10.72
N GLN A 25 2.63 -4.92 -11.42
CA GLN A 25 3.75 -5.62 -10.81
C GLN A 25 4.81 -4.64 -10.31
N GLU A 26 5.04 -3.56 -11.05
CA GLU A 26 6.02 -2.57 -10.67
C GLU A 26 5.64 -1.88 -9.36
N TYR A 27 4.36 -1.51 -9.22
CA TYR A 27 3.89 -0.91 -7.99
C TYR A 27 4.04 -1.87 -6.82
N ILE A 28 3.68 -3.13 -7.02
CA ILE A 28 3.77 -4.13 -5.98
C ILE A 28 5.21 -4.29 -5.50
N SER A 29 6.14 -4.44 -6.43
CA SER A 29 7.54 -4.74 -6.06
C SER A 29 8.28 -3.51 -5.55
N GLU A 30 7.99 -2.32 -6.05
CA GLU A 30 8.75 -1.13 -5.71
C GLU A 30 8.14 -0.31 -4.58
N LYS A 31 6.83 -0.40 -4.39
CA LYS A 31 6.14 0.40 -3.39
C LYS A 31 5.47 -0.45 -2.33
N LEU A 32 4.62 -1.38 -2.76
CA LEU A 32 3.77 -2.11 -1.83
C LEU A 32 4.56 -3.04 -0.92
N MET A 33 5.46 -3.84 -1.48
CA MET A 33 6.22 -4.80 -0.69
C MET A 33 7.12 -4.11 0.34
N PRO A 34 7.90 -3.09 -0.03
CA PRO A 34 8.70 -2.38 0.97
C PRO A 34 7.85 -1.75 2.06
N LEU A 35 6.69 -1.18 1.69
CA LEU A 35 5.80 -0.54 2.67
C LEU A 35 5.22 -1.57 3.63
N VAL A 36 4.78 -2.72 3.12
CA VAL A 36 4.24 -3.78 3.95
C VAL A 36 5.29 -4.27 4.94
N GLN A 37 6.53 -4.43 4.49
CA GLN A 37 7.62 -4.85 5.36
C GLN A 37 7.89 -3.82 6.45
N GLN A 38 7.83 -2.55 6.11
CA GLN A 38 8.01 -1.48 7.09
C GLN A 38 6.92 -1.50 8.14
N ILE A 39 5.66 -1.66 7.71
CA ILE A 39 4.53 -1.71 8.63
C ILE A 39 4.65 -2.91 9.57
N ARG A 40 5.04 -4.05 9.04
CA ARG A 40 5.21 -5.26 9.87
C ARG A 40 6.33 -5.06 10.89
N SER A 41 7.40 -4.38 10.50
CA SER A 41 8.47 -4.05 11.42
C SER A 41 7.99 -3.14 12.54
N GLU A 42 7.07 -2.23 12.24
CA GLU A 42 6.51 -1.34 13.25
C GLU A 42 5.61 -2.07 14.24
N GLN A 43 5.05 -3.21 13.85
CA GLN A 43 4.17 -3.98 14.72
C GLN A 43 4.92 -4.75 15.80
N THR A 44 6.16 -5.05 15.59
CA THR A 44 6.99 -5.79 16.56
C THR A 44 7.88 -4.85 17.36
#